data_0d762768cce85026dd88f5f92bf58786
#
_entry.id   0d762768cce85026dd88f5f92bf58786
#
_cell.length_a   1.000
_cell.length_b   1.000
_cell.length_c   1.000
_cell.angle_alpha   90.00
_cell.angle_beta   90.00
_cell.angle_gamma   90.00
#
_symmetry.space_group_name_H-M   'P 1'
#
loop_
_entity.id
_entity.type
_entity.pdbx_description
1 polymer ?
#
loop_
_entity_poly.entity_id
_entity_poly.type
_entity_poly.pdbx_seq_one_letter_code
_entity_poly.pdbx_strand_id
1 'polypeptide(L)' 'ACISYASAFAYLANAVGMKKVYAVCSGGHGWAEINGKVYDPDWALVSNVDSYFAMPYSLSGVNGRPMYKGNRLYVKKI' A
#
# COMPACT_ATOMS: atom_id res chain seq x y z
N ALA A 1 1.97 -8.33 -10.78
CA ALA A 1 0.61 -8.42 -10.25
C ALA A 1 0.39 -7.51 -9.06
N CYS A 2 1.08 -7.72 -7.92
CA CYS A 2 0.86 -6.88 -6.73
C CYS A 2 1.19 -5.41 -6.98
N ILE A 3 2.29 -5.14 -7.69
CA ILE A 3 2.68 -3.77 -8.01
C ILE A 3 1.69 -3.11 -8.98
N SER A 4 1.08 -3.88 -9.87
CA SER A 4 0.07 -3.35 -10.79
C SER A 4 -1.18 -2.89 -10.04
N TYR A 5 -1.65 -3.67 -9.07
CA TYR A 5 -2.75 -3.29 -8.21
C TYR A 5 -2.43 -2.04 -7.39
N ALA A 6 -1.23 -2.00 -6.81
CA ALA A 6 -0.80 -0.87 -6.00
C ALA A 6 -0.72 0.41 -6.82
N SER A 7 -0.16 0.34 -8.03
CA SER A 7 -0.05 1.49 -8.92
C SER A 7 -1.43 1.99 -9.38
N ALA A 8 -2.31 1.08 -9.78
CA ALA A 8 -3.66 1.44 -10.20
C ALA A 8 -4.42 2.12 -9.05
N PHE A 9 -4.33 1.58 -7.85
CA PHE A 9 -4.97 2.15 -6.68
C PHE A 9 -4.41 3.55 -6.37
N ALA A 10 -3.10 3.73 -6.44
CA ALA A 10 -2.46 5.00 -6.18
C ALA A 10 -2.90 6.07 -7.20
N TYR A 11 -2.96 5.71 -8.48
CA TYR A 11 -3.44 6.64 -9.51
C TYR A 11 -4.90 7.03 -9.28
N LEU A 12 -5.76 6.09 -8.93
CA LEU A 12 -7.16 6.38 -8.62
C LEU A 12 -7.29 7.28 -7.40
N ALA A 13 -6.52 7.00 -6.35
CA ALA A 13 -6.52 7.84 -5.15
C ALA A 13 -6.12 9.28 -5.47
N ASN A 14 -5.09 9.46 -6.28
CA ASN A 14 -4.65 10.78 -6.70
C ASN A 14 -5.73 11.48 -7.54
N ALA A 15 -6.38 10.74 -8.44
CA ALA A 15 -7.43 11.29 -9.30
C ALA A 15 -8.64 11.80 -8.52
N VAL A 16 -8.96 11.19 -7.38
CA VAL A 16 -10.07 11.66 -6.52
C VAL A 16 -9.63 12.71 -5.48
N GLY A 17 -8.42 13.22 -5.60
CA GLY A 17 -7.95 14.35 -4.79
C GLY A 17 -7.21 14.01 -3.51
N MET A 18 -6.87 12.74 -3.29
CA MET A 18 -6.03 12.37 -2.14
C MET A 18 -4.60 12.90 -2.35
N LYS A 19 -3.95 13.27 -1.26
CA LYS A 19 -2.63 13.89 -1.30
C LYS A 19 -1.57 12.97 -0.71
N LYS A 20 -0.29 13.23 -1.06
CA LYS A 20 0.86 12.44 -0.62
C LYS A 20 0.67 10.98 -0.99
N VAL A 21 0.36 10.72 -2.26
CA VAL A 21 0.11 9.38 -2.79
C VAL A 21 1.38 8.85 -3.43
N TYR A 22 1.78 7.63 -3.03
CA TYR A 22 2.95 6.95 -3.56
C TYR A 22 2.59 5.52 -3.91
N ALA A 23 3.21 5.01 -4.97
CA ALA A 23 3.25 3.59 -5.26
C ALA A 23 4.57 3.05 -4.70
N VAL A 24 4.50 2.01 -3.88
CA VAL A 24 5.67 1.46 -3.17
C VAL A 24 5.82 -0.01 -3.51
N CYS A 25 7.07 -0.43 -3.70
CA CYS A 25 7.39 -1.81 -4.02
C CYS A 25 8.55 -2.32 -3.17
N SER A 26 8.42 -3.54 -2.68
CA SER A 26 9.46 -4.23 -1.91
C SER A 26 10.27 -5.22 -2.77
N GLY A 27 10.05 -5.25 -4.08
CA GLY A 27 10.64 -6.23 -4.96
C GLY A 27 9.77 -7.46 -5.17
N GLY A 28 9.09 -7.94 -4.16
CA GLY A 28 8.15 -9.07 -4.25
C GLY A 28 6.70 -8.71 -3.99
N HIS A 29 6.47 -7.51 -3.51
CA HIS A 29 5.12 -7.03 -3.16
C HIS A 29 5.02 -5.53 -3.39
N GLY A 30 3.82 -5.06 -3.70
CA GLY A 30 3.56 -3.63 -3.91
C GLY A 30 2.32 -3.17 -3.16
N TRP A 31 2.34 -1.93 -2.71
CA TRP A 31 1.20 -1.31 -2.05
C TRP A 31 1.17 0.18 -2.35
N ALA A 32 0.05 0.84 -2.02
CA ALA A 32 -0.03 2.28 -2.09
C ALA A 32 0.21 2.87 -0.70
N GLU A 33 0.89 4.00 -0.67
CA GLU A 33 1.08 4.76 0.56
C GLU A 33 0.38 6.11 0.36
N ILE A 34 -0.61 6.39 1.21
CA ILE A 34 -1.39 7.61 1.11
C ILE A 34 -1.35 8.29 2.47
N ASN A 35 -0.82 9.51 2.49
CA ASN A 35 -0.71 10.30 3.71
C ASN A 35 0.02 9.54 4.83
N GLY A 36 1.05 8.78 4.49
CA GLY A 36 1.86 8.03 5.44
C GLY A 36 1.26 6.71 5.91
N LYS A 37 0.15 6.27 5.34
CA LYS A 37 -0.51 5.02 5.72
C LYS A 37 -0.51 4.03 4.55
N VAL A 38 -0.56 2.75 4.90
CA VAL A 38 -0.54 1.66 3.92
C VAL A 38 -1.95 1.38 3.40
N TYR A 39 -2.06 1.28 2.08
CA TYR A 39 -3.26 0.79 1.41
C TYR A 39 -2.84 -0.37 0.52
N ASP A 40 -3.23 -1.57 0.90
CA ASP A 40 -2.84 -2.80 0.21
C ASP A 40 -4.06 -3.47 -0.42
N PRO A 41 -4.41 -3.13 -1.66
CA PRO A 41 -5.60 -3.69 -2.28
C PRO A 41 -5.48 -5.19 -2.55
N ASP A 42 -4.29 -5.71 -2.75
CA ASP A 42 -4.09 -7.14 -3.00
C ASP A 42 -4.45 -7.96 -1.76
N TRP A 43 -3.91 -7.60 -0.61
CA TRP A 43 -4.24 -8.28 0.65
C TRP A 43 -5.66 -7.99 1.13
N ALA A 44 -6.19 -6.82 0.82
CA ALA A 44 -7.57 -6.49 1.13
C ALA A 44 -8.55 -7.43 0.43
N LEU A 45 -8.25 -7.84 -0.80
CA LEU A 45 -9.11 -8.76 -1.56
C LEU A 45 -9.15 -10.16 -0.96
N VAL A 46 -8.04 -10.63 -0.39
CA VAL A 46 -7.94 -11.99 0.13
C VAL A 46 -8.16 -12.07 1.64
N SER A 47 -8.28 -10.94 2.31
CA SER A 47 -8.44 -10.90 3.76
C SER A 47 -9.58 -9.95 4.16
N ASN A 48 -9.25 -8.69 4.49
CA ASN A 48 -10.22 -7.75 5.04
C ASN A 48 -9.84 -6.33 4.64
N VAL A 49 -10.77 -5.61 4.02
CA VAL A 49 -10.55 -4.24 3.56
C VAL A 49 -10.15 -3.32 4.73
N ASP A 50 -10.86 -3.41 5.84
CA ASP A 50 -10.61 -2.53 6.98
C ASP A 50 -9.23 -2.75 7.59
N SER A 51 -8.68 -3.96 7.46
CA SER A 51 -7.37 -4.30 8.00
C SER A 51 -6.22 -3.84 7.12
N TYR A 52 -6.47 -3.56 5.84
CA TYR A 52 -5.41 -3.27 4.87
C TYR A 52 -5.59 -1.93 4.14
N PHE A 53 -6.52 -1.10 4.59
CA PHE A 53 -6.69 0.26 4.08
C PHE A 53 -6.49 1.25 5.23
N ALA A 54 -5.74 2.31 4.98
CA ALA A 54 -5.34 3.31 5.97
C ALA A 54 -4.61 2.67 7.17
N MET A 55 -3.83 1.62 6.92
CA MET A 55 -3.12 0.89 7.96
C MET A 55 -1.82 1.62 8.32
N PRO A 56 -1.54 1.89 9.60
CA PRO A 56 -0.27 2.49 9.97
C PRO A 56 0.88 1.50 9.77
N TYR A 57 2.07 2.01 9.44
CA TYR A 57 3.26 1.17 9.27
C TYR A 57 3.64 0.40 10.55
N SER A 58 3.22 0.87 11.70
CA SER A 58 3.47 0.18 12.98
C SER A 58 2.85 -1.21 13.04
N LEU A 59 1.85 -1.50 12.21
CA LEU A 59 1.22 -2.82 12.15
C LEU A 59 1.90 -3.78 11.18
N SER A 60 3.00 -3.37 10.54
CA SER A 60 3.77 -4.24 9.65
C SER A 60 4.18 -5.52 10.37
N GLY A 61 3.89 -6.67 9.77
CA GLY A 61 4.24 -7.98 10.33
C GLY A 61 3.42 -8.42 11.54
N VAL A 62 2.49 -7.62 12.00
CA VAL A 62 1.65 -7.96 13.16
C VAL A 62 0.47 -8.82 12.71
N ASN A 63 0.21 -9.90 13.43
CA ASN A 63 -0.91 -10.83 13.17
C ASN A 63 -0.92 -11.35 11.73
N GLY A 64 0.26 -11.72 11.23
CA GLY A 64 0.40 -12.28 9.89
C GLY A 64 0.39 -11.27 8.75
N ARG A 65 0.37 -9.98 9.04
CA ARG A 65 0.46 -8.94 8.01
C ARG A 65 1.82 -8.94 7.34
N PRO A 66 1.91 -8.57 6.06
CA PRO A 66 3.21 -8.42 5.40
C PRO A 66 4.09 -7.38 6.10
N MET A 67 5.40 -7.51 5.90
CA MET A 67 6.38 -6.55 6.40
C MET A 67 6.49 -5.38 5.42
N TYR A 68 5.83 -4.29 5.71
CA TYR A 68 5.90 -3.07 4.89
C TYR A 68 7.03 -2.15 5.34
N LYS A 69 7.16 -1.95 6.64
CA LYS A 69 8.18 -1.09 7.22
C LYS A 69 9.56 -1.70 6.96
N GLY A 70 10.48 -0.88 6.48
CA GLY A 70 11.83 -1.33 6.13
C GLY A 70 11.93 -1.93 4.74
N ASN A 71 10.81 -2.14 4.05
CA ASN A 71 10.79 -2.74 2.71
C ASN A 71 10.32 -1.77 1.61
N ARG A 72 10.36 -0.46 1.87
CA ARG A 72 10.09 0.57 0.87
C ARG A 72 11.30 0.73 -0.04
N LEU A 73 11.54 -0.25 -0.92
CA LEU A 73 12.74 -0.26 -1.77
C LEU A 73 12.58 0.63 -2.99
N TYR A 74 11.40 0.66 -3.58
CA TYR A 74 11.09 1.49 -4.74
C TYR A 74 9.85 2.30 -4.43
N VAL A 75 9.96 3.62 -4.51
CA VAL A 75 8.87 4.52 -4.18
C VAL A 75 8.67 5.49 -5.33
N LYS A 76 7.47 5.54 -5.89
CA LYS A 76 7.11 6.46 -6.96
C LYS A 76 6.00 7.37 -6.48
N LYS A 77 6.26 8.67 -6.47
CA LYS A 77 5.24 9.66 -6.16
C LYS A 77 4.28 9.80 -7.33
N ILE A 78 3.00 9.77 -7.02
CA ILE A 78 1.95 9.94 -8.02
C ILE A 78 1.51 11.40 -8.11
#